data_303f5194316afa563a4e746fa6a23e04
#
_entry.id   303f5194316afa563a4e746fa6a23e04
#
_cell.length_a   1.000
_cell.length_b   1.000
_cell.length_c   1.000
_cell.angle_alpha   90.00
_cell.angle_beta   90.00
_cell.angle_gamma   90.00
#
_symmetry.space_group_name_H-M   'P 1'
#
loop_
_entity.id
_entity.type
_entity.pdbx_description
1 polymer ?
#
loop_
_entity_poly.entity_id
_entity_poly.type
_entity_poly.pdbx_seq_one_letter_code
_entity_poly.pdbx_strand_id
1 'polypeptide(L)'
;MENIRNFCIIAHIDHGKSTLADRLLEFTGSVDKRYMTDQLLDDMDLEKERGITIKSHAIQMSHKIDNTSYVLNLIDTPGHVDFSYEVSRSIASCEGALLIVDASQGIQAQTISNLYLALEQDLEIIPILNKIDLPGAMIDEVSDQIIDLIGCKSDDILNVSAKEGIGIEKVIETIIKKIPFPKGDHNKALQAMIFDSVFNSFRGIEVLFRVFNGKISKGDKVKFINTGKEYNVDEIGILKFKKEPKSKIEAGNVGYLISGIKNAKEVKVGDTITHSDNPSNLSIRGFEDVKPMVFAGIYPVETSDYEELRSSLEKLQLNDASLIWDPETSAALGFGFRCGFLGMLHMDIIQERLEREFNMSVITTVPSVEFKCKKSNGDLLSIHAPSEMPELNEISYIEEPIITAQIITKSDYIGGIIKLCIDRRGSITNQLYLSKDRVELSFTLPLSEIVFDFYDKLKSISRGYASLDYELSGFTKSKMVKIDIMLNGERVDALSAIVHREKAYDWGKKLCVKLKELLPRQMFEIAIQSSIGTRIISRETVRALRKNVTAKCYGGDITRKRKLLEKQKKGKKRMRQVGNVEIPQEAFMAVLKIEQ
;
A
#
# COMPACT_ATOMS: atom_id res chain seq x y z
N MET A 1 29.18 6.94 20.93
CA MET A 1 28.05 6.05 20.63
C MET A 1 27.18 5.74 21.85
N GLU A 2 27.76 5.66 23.06
CA GLU A 2 27.00 5.28 24.28
C GLU A 2 25.77 6.14 24.58
N ASN A 3 25.79 7.40 24.14
CA ASN A 3 24.68 8.34 24.34
C ASN A 3 23.69 8.40 23.17
N ILE A 4 23.77 7.48 22.18
CA ILE A 4 22.85 7.43 21.03
C ILE A 4 21.81 6.34 21.27
N ARG A 5 20.55 6.61 20.92
CA ARG A 5 19.46 5.65 20.89
C ARG A 5 18.72 5.77 19.58
N ASN A 6 18.70 4.69 18.79
CA ASN A 6 17.93 4.62 17.56
C ASN A 6 16.73 3.72 17.82
N PHE A 7 15.55 4.22 17.60
CA PHE A 7 14.31 3.49 17.85
C PHE A 7 13.22 3.86 16.86
N CYS A 8 12.30 2.92 16.68
CA CYS A 8 11.10 3.11 15.89
C CYS A 8 9.85 2.99 16.77
N ILE A 9 8.72 3.38 16.23
CA ILE A 9 7.41 3.20 16.84
C ILE A 9 6.63 2.23 15.99
N ILE A 10 6.23 1.09 16.55
CA ILE A 10 5.38 0.10 15.92
C ILE A 10 4.01 0.10 16.59
N ALA A 11 2.97 0.16 15.78
CA ALA A 11 1.59 0.26 16.24
C ALA A 11 0.63 -0.20 15.17
N HIS A 12 -0.57 -0.60 15.57
CA HIS A 12 -1.70 -0.69 14.64
C HIS A 12 -2.20 0.72 14.28
N ILE A 13 -2.94 0.82 13.17
CA ILE A 13 -3.61 2.06 12.74
C ILE A 13 -4.48 2.59 13.88
N ASP A 14 -4.50 3.89 14.09
CA ASP A 14 -5.27 4.58 15.13
C ASP A 14 -4.88 4.28 16.59
N HIS A 15 -3.82 3.51 16.87
CA HIS A 15 -3.34 3.30 18.24
C HIS A 15 -2.61 4.50 18.85
N GLY A 16 -2.39 5.57 18.06
CA GLY A 16 -1.83 6.84 18.54
C GLY A 16 -0.32 6.98 18.32
N LYS A 17 0.23 6.34 17.28
CA LYS A 17 1.63 6.40 16.88
C LYS A 17 2.10 7.85 16.64
N SER A 18 1.49 8.57 15.71
CA SER A 18 1.87 9.95 15.35
C SER A 18 1.68 10.91 16.53
N THR A 19 0.61 10.72 17.33
CA THR A 19 0.37 11.52 18.55
C THR A 19 1.48 11.32 19.59
N LEU A 20 1.96 10.08 19.79
CA LEU A 20 3.08 9.83 20.69
C LEU A 20 4.37 10.46 20.18
N ALA A 21 4.65 10.35 18.88
CA ALA A 21 5.79 10.99 18.25
C ALA A 21 5.78 12.51 18.46
N ASP A 22 4.64 13.18 18.27
CA ASP A 22 4.46 14.61 18.54
C ASP A 22 4.79 14.96 20.00
N ARG A 23 4.32 14.14 20.97
CA ARG A 23 4.60 14.37 22.40
C ARG A 23 6.09 14.19 22.75
N LEU A 24 6.76 13.22 22.12
CA LEU A 24 8.22 13.06 22.29
C LEU A 24 8.99 14.28 21.77
N LEU A 25 8.58 14.82 20.62
CA LEU A 25 9.15 16.04 20.04
C LEU A 25 8.92 17.26 20.91
N GLU A 26 7.71 17.44 21.43
CA GLU A 26 7.35 18.53 22.32
C GLU A 26 8.14 18.46 23.63
N PHE A 27 8.18 17.28 24.28
CA PHE A 27 8.85 17.11 25.57
C PHE A 27 10.36 17.31 25.48
N THR A 28 10.99 16.84 24.40
CA THR A 28 12.43 17.04 24.17
C THR A 28 12.76 18.46 23.73
N GLY A 29 11.77 19.31 23.44
CA GLY A 29 12.00 20.66 22.94
C GLY A 29 12.66 20.70 21.56
N SER A 30 12.54 19.60 20.79
CA SER A 30 13.15 19.47 19.46
C SER A 30 12.46 20.33 18.41
N VAL A 31 11.22 20.73 18.68
CA VAL A 31 10.41 21.64 17.88
C VAL A 31 9.88 22.77 18.76
N ASP A 32 10.00 24.01 18.30
CA ASP A 32 9.43 25.17 19.02
C ASP A 32 7.88 25.04 19.05
N LYS A 33 7.26 25.29 20.20
CA LYS A 33 5.82 25.22 20.41
C LYS A 33 4.99 25.96 19.35
N ARG A 34 5.57 26.99 18.73
CA ARG A 34 4.92 27.77 17.66
C ARG A 34 4.76 27.01 16.34
N TYR A 35 5.57 25.96 16.12
CA TYR A 35 5.54 25.12 14.93
C TYR A 35 4.92 23.74 15.18
N MET A 36 4.52 23.46 16.43
CA MET A 36 3.81 22.23 16.77
C MET A 36 2.42 22.26 16.14
N THR A 37 2.15 21.26 15.32
CA THR A 37 0.83 20.94 14.75
C THR A 37 0.55 19.46 15.02
N ASP A 38 -0.71 19.08 14.99
CA ASP A 38 -1.07 17.68 15.10
C ASP A 38 -0.48 16.89 13.91
N GLN A 39 0.05 15.71 14.19
CA GLN A 39 0.70 14.83 13.19
C GLN A 39 1.83 15.56 12.44
N LEU A 40 2.76 16.14 13.21
CA LEU A 40 3.84 16.98 12.68
C LEU A 40 4.77 16.22 11.71
N LEU A 41 4.98 14.92 11.95
CA LEU A 41 5.84 14.08 11.10
C LEU A 41 5.13 13.61 9.83
N ASP A 42 3.80 13.64 9.79
CA ASP A 42 3.04 13.29 8.60
C ASP A 42 3.03 14.50 7.63
N ASP A 43 3.96 14.50 6.67
CA ASP A 43 4.21 15.63 5.76
C ASP A 43 3.17 15.77 4.65
N MET A 44 2.47 14.69 4.30
CA MET A 44 1.47 14.69 3.24
C MET A 44 0.08 15.03 3.81
N ASP A 45 -0.68 15.87 3.10
CA ASP A 45 -2.08 16.12 3.44
C ASP A 45 -2.89 14.83 3.46
N LEU A 46 -2.55 13.88 2.59
CA LEU A 46 -3.18 12.58 2.50
C LEU A 46 -2.96 11.70 3.75
N GLU A 47 -1.77 11.76 4.37
CA GLU A 47 -1.46 11.09 5.63
C GLU A 47 -2.37 11.62 6.75
N LYS A 48 -2.49 12.95 6.84
CA LYS A 48 -3.33 13.61 7.85
C LYS A 48 -4.82 13.34 7.68
N GLU A 49 -5.31 13.36 6.43
CA GLU A 49 -6.71 13.08 6.12
C GLU A 49 -7.10 11.63 6.43
N ARG A 50 -6.21 10.68 6.13
CA ARG A 50 -6.45 9.25 6.34
C ARG A 50 -6.05 8.75 7.73
N GLY A 51 -5.31 9.56 8.50
CA GLY A 51 -4.80 9.19 9.82
C GLY A 51 -3.75 8.07 9.78
N ILE A 52 -3.04 7.91 8.66
CA ILE A 52 -2.03 6.87 8.47
C ILE A 52 -0.71 7.49 8.03
N THR A 53 0.40 7.02 8.56
CA THR A 53 1.73 7.31 8.02
C THR A 53 1.94 6.46 6.77
N ILE A 54 2.22 7.10 5.65
CA ILE A 54 2.49 6.45 4.36
C ILE A 54 3.99 6.28 4.19
N LYS A 55 4.76 7.30 4.55
CA LYS A 55 6.20 7.33 4.36
C LYS A 55 6.95 7.36 5.68
N SER A 56 8.10 6.67 5.74
CA SER A 56 8.96 6.71 6.93
C SER A 56 9.58 8.07 7.11
N HIS A 57 9.59 8.58 8.33
CA HIS A 57 10.24 9.83 8.70
C HIS A 57 11.30 9.58 9.77
N ALA A 58 12.45 10.22 9.65
CA ALA A 58 13.46 10.14 10.67
C ALA A 58 13.72 11.53 11.26
N ILE A 59 13.78 11.60 12.59
CA ILE A 59 14.07 12.85 13.28
C ILE A 59 14.98 12.62 14.48
N GLN A 60 15.98 13.50 14.62
CA GLN A 60 16.91 13.50 15.73
C GLN A 60 16.46 14.47 16.81
N MET A 61 16.28 13.94 18.01
CA MET A 61 15.98 14.66 19.24
C MET A 61 17.19 14.65 20.18
N SER A 62 17.22 15.55 21.14
CA SER A 62 18.25 15.60 22.19
C SER A 62 17.58 15.74 23.54
N HIS A 63 17.98 14.93 24.50
CA HIS A 63 17.48 15.01 25.88
C HIS A 63 18.60 14.89 26.88
N LYS A 64 18.50 15.57 28.04
CA LYS A 64 19.52 15.54 29.10
C LYS A 64 18.99 14.86 30.34
N ILE A 65 19.71 13.83 30.82
CA ILE A 65 19.50 13.22 32.13
C ILE A 65 20.81 13.27 32.90
N ASP A 66 20.77 13.69 34.16
CA ASP A 66 21.94 13.73 35.07
C ASP A 66 23.20 14.37 34.43
N ASN A 67 23.04 15.53 33.78
CA ASN A 67 24.10 16.26 33.04
C ASN A 67 24.64 15.53 31.78
N THR A 68 24.15 14.34 31.44
CA THR A 68 24.54 13.65 30.22
C THR A 68 23.52 13.98 29.10
N SER A 69 24.04 14.41 27.95
CA SER A 69 23.21 14.67 26.77
C SER A 69 23.10 13.40 25.92
N TYR A 70 21.86 12.95 25.69
CA TYR A 70 21.55 11.82 24.83
C TYR A 70 21.02 12.30 23.49
N VAL A 71 21.35 11.56 22.44
CA VAL A 71 20.83 11.71 21.08
C VAL A 71 19.82 10.61 20.84
N LEU A 72 18.59 10.99 20.53
CA LEU A 72 17.47 10.10 20.29
C LEU A 72 17.08 10.21 18.83
N ASN A 73 17.33 9.18 18.04
CA ASN A 73 16.92 9.12 16.64
C ASN A 73 15.62 8.30 16.55
N LEU A 74 14.52 8.98 16.32
CA LEU A 74 13.24 8.34 16.03
C LEU A 74 13.16 8.10 14.53
N ILE A 75 12.87 6.86 14.14
CA ILE A 75 12.51 6.49 12.78
C ILE A 75 11.03 6.08 12.81
N ASP A 76 10.16 6.98 12.37
CA ASP A 76 8.73 6.73 12.31
C ASP A 76 8.41 5.79 11.16
N THR A 77 7.55 4.79 11.40
CA THR A 77 7.25 3.72 10.44
C THR A 77 5.79 3.76 10.02
N PRO A 78 5.45 3.41 8.77
CA PRO A 78 4.07 3.13 8.40
C PRO A 78 3.44 2.06 9.29
N GLY A 79 2.11 2.10 9.44
CA GLY A 79 1.39 1.11 10.26
C GLY A 79 0.61 0.08 9.45
N HIS A 80 0.52 0.21 8.12
CA HIS A 80 -0.34 -0.62 7.27
C HIS A 80 0.42 -1.78 6.61
N VAL A 81 -0.27 -2.92 6.42
CA VAL A 81 0.30 -4.13 5.80
C VAL A 81 0.92 -3.88 4.41
N ASP A 82 0.30 -3.03 3.59
CA ASP A 82 0.82 -2.70 2.25
C ASP A 82 2.23 -2.08 2.30
N PHE A 83 2.63 -1.48 3.44
CA PHE A 83 3.93 -0.86 3.65
C PHE A 83 4.88 -1.69 4.53
N SER A 84 4.62 -2.99 4.71
CA SER A 84 5.43 -3.89 5.55
C SER A 84 6.92 -3.87 5.16
N TYR A 85 7.23 -3.69 3.89
CA TYR A 85 8.58 -3.55 3.39
C TYR A 85 9.30 -2.31 3.95
N GLU A 86 8.64 -1.14 3.97
CA GLU A 86 9.20 0.10 4.54
C GLU A 86 9.37 -0.02 6.06
N VAL A 87 8.40 -0.67 6.71
CA VAL A 87 8.46 -1.01 8.14
C VAL A 87 9.69 -1.85 8.46
N SER A 88 9.91 -2.93 7.71
CA SER A 88 11.07 -3.82 7.90
C SER A 88 12.41 -3.07 7.80
N ARG A 89 12.55 -2.13 6.86
CA ARG A 89 13.78 -1.33 6.69
C ARG A 89 14.02 -0.34 7.82
N SER A 90 12.96 0.32 8.24
CA SER A 90 13.00 1.25 9.37
C SER A 90 13.36 0.51 10.66
N ILE A 91 12.77 -0.66 10.90
CA ILE A 91 13.07 -1.54 12.02
C ILE A 91 14.55 -1.98 11.97
N ALA A 92 15.07 -2.43 10.83
CA ALA A 92 16.47 -2.84 10.67
C ALA A 92 17.48 -1.70 10.95
N SER A 93 17.01 -0.44 10.95
CA SER A 93 17.83 0.74 11.26
C SER A 93 17.82 1.11 12.76
N CYS A 94 17.19 0.33 13.63
CA CYS A 94 16.99 0.64 15.05
C CYS A 94 17.63 -0.41 15.96
N GLU A 95 17.84 -0.05 17.23
CA GLU A 95 18.19 -0.95 18.32
C GLU A 95 17.01 -1.24 19.25
N GLY A 96 15.92 -0.47 19.14
CA GLY A 96 14.72 -0.70 19.95
C GLY A 96 13.46 -0.26 19.25
N ALA A 97 12.33 -0.78 19.72
CA ALA A 97 11.01 -0.44 19.23
C ALA A 97 10.04 -0.13 20.38
N LEU A 98 9.27 0.95 20.22
CA LEU A 98 8.13 1.26 21.09
C LEU A 98 6.90 0.56 20.53
N LEU A 99 6.41 -0.46 21.23
CA LEU A 99 5.20 -1.18 20.86
C LEU A 99 3.98 -0.51 21.50
N ILE A 100 3.19 0.19 20.70
CA ILE A 100 2.00 0.89 21.19
C ILE A 100 0.76 0.01 21.02
N VAL A 101 0.04 -0.16 22.12
CA VAL A 101 -1.27 -0.85 22.15
C VAL A 101 -2.31 0.12 22.70
N ASP A 102 -3.46 0.23 22.05
CA ASP A 102 -4.60 1.02 22.50
C ASP A 102 -5.31 0.27 23.64
N ALA A 103 -5.45 0.91 24.79
CA ALA A 103 -6.09 0.33 25.98
C ALA A 103 -7.58 -0.01 25.78
N SER A 104 -8.24 0.58 24.77
CA SER A 104 -9.65 0.31 24.46
C SER A 104 -9.85 -0.78 23.40
N GLN A 105 -8.83 -1.00 22.55
CA GLN A 105 -8.91 -1.97 21.45
C GLN A 105 -8.08 -3.23 21.70
N GLY A 106 -7.00 -3.14 22.48
CA GLY A 106 -6.07 -4.23 22.74
C GLY A 106 -5.21 -4.60 21.52
N ILE A 107 -4.59 -5.79 21.54
CA ILE A 107 -3.70 -6.27 20.49
C ILE A 107 -4.46 -6.50 19.19
N GLN A 108 -3.86 -6.09 18.07
CA GLN A 108 -4.39 -6.23 16.70
C GLN A 108 -3.39 -7.00 15.81
N ALA A 109 -3.83 -7.47 14.62
CA ALA A 109 -2.99 -8.29 13.73
C ALA A 109 -1.66 -7.61 13.37
N GLN A 110 -1.70 -6.34 12.96
CA GLN A 110 -0.49 -5.56 12.63
C GLN A 110 0.43 -5.33 13.83
N THR A 111 -0.12 -5.33 15.06
CA THR A 111 0.71 -5.27 16.28
C THR A 111 1.60 -6.50 16.37
N ILE A 112 1.04 -7.68 16.09
CA ILE A 112 1.75 -8.97 16.15
C ILE A 112 2.78 -9.06 15.02
N SER A 113 2.38 -8.76 13.78
CA SER A 113 3.29 -8.85 12.62
C SER A 113 4.47 -7.91 12.76
N ASN A 114 4.24 -6.65 13.14
CA ASN A 114 5.31 -5.69 13.35
C ASN A 114 6.20 -6.06 14.54
N LEU A 115 5.64 -6.67 15.58
CA LEU A 115 6.42 -7.20 16.69
C LEU A 115 7.37 -8.32 16.23
N TYR A 116 6.88 -9.27 15.44
CA TYR A 116 7.73 -10.35 14.92
C TYR A 116 8.87 -9.81 14.04
N LEU A 117 8.59 -8.83 13.16
CA LEU A 117 9.63 -8.16 12.38
C LEU A 117 10.69 -7.49 13.28
N ALA A 118 10.28 -6.90 14.41
CA ALA A 118 11.20 -6.31 15.37
C ALA A 118 12.01 -7.35 16.12
N LEU A 119 11.41 -8.48 16.51
CA LEU A 119 12.10 -9.60 17.16
C LEU A 119 13.09 -10.31 16.23
N GLU A 120 12.79 -10.47 14.95
CA GLU A 120 13.71 -11.00 13.94
C GLU A 120 14.98 -10.15 13.77
N GLN A 121 14.89 -8.85 14.07
CA GLN A 121 16.04 -7.93 14.07
C GLN A 121 16.68 -7.78 15.46
N ASP A 122 16.28 -8.59 16.46
CA ASP A 122 16.81 -8.58 17.84
C ASP A 122 16.67 -7.21 18.53
N LEU A 123 15.55 -6.49 18.29
CA LEU A 123 15.32 -5.19 18.92
C LEU A 123 14.81 -5.32 20.36
N GLU A 124 15.25 -4.37 21.22
CA GLU A 124 14.65 -4.20 22.55
C GLU A 124 13.24 -3.62 22.43
N ILE A 125 12.24 -4.34 22.95
CA ILE A 125 10.84 -3.94 22.86
C ILE A 125 10.40 -3.24 24.15
N ILE A 126 9.89 -2.02 24.02
CA ILE A 126 9.28 -1.27 25.13
C ILE A 126 7.77 -1.23 24.91
N PRO A 127 6.98 -1.99 25.69
CA PRO A 127 5.53 -1.97 25.57
C PRO A 127 4.92 -0.70 26.18
N ILE A 128 4.03 -0.08 25.42
CA ILE A 128 3.31 1.15 25.79
C ILE A 128 1.81 0.90 25.65
N LEU A 129 1.09 1.01 26.74
CA LEU A 129 -0.36 1.00 26.78
C LEU A 129 -0.86 2.43 26.68
N ASN A 130 -1.40 2.79 25.52
CA ASN A 130 -1.83 4.16 25.21
C ASN A 130 -3.34 4.34 25.37
N LYS A 131 -3.78 5.59 25.43
CA LYS A 131 -5.19 6.01 25.55
C LYS A 131 -5.83 5.57 26.88
N ILE A 132 -5.07 5.56 27.95
CA ILE A 132 -5.57 5.21 29.30
C ILE A 132 -6.59 6.22 29.83
N ASP A 133 -6.71 7.38 29.21
CA ASP A 133 -7.68 8.45 29.49
C ASP A 133 -9.10 8.14 29.02
N LEU A 134 -9.26 7.18 28.11
CA LEU A 134 -10.58 6.84 27.56
C LEU A 134 -11.46 6.11 28.58
N PRO A 135 -12.77 6.42 28.65
CA PRO A 135 -13.71 5.72 29.55
C PRO A 135 -13.83 4.21 29.31
N GLY A 136 -13.48 3.77 28.09
CA GLY A 136 -13.49 2.35 27.69
C GLY A 136 -12.14 1.67 27.80
N ALA A 137 -11.14 2.26 28.46
CA ALA A 137 -9.82 1.66 28.60
C ALA A 137 -9.86 0.42 29.54
N MET A 138 -9.36 -0.71 29.03
CA MET A 138 -9.30 -2.00 29.72
C MET A 138 -7.84 -2.28 30.13
N ILE A 139 -7.30 -1.46 31.05
CA ILE A 139 -5.87 -1.42 31.36
C ILE A 139 -5.35 -2.80 31.79
N ASP A 140 -6.00 -3.46 32.75
CA ASP A 140 -5.56 -4.74 33.29
C ASP A 140 -5.63 -5.85 32.22
N GLU A 141 -6.76 -5.94 31.49
CA GLU A 141 -6.97 -6.96 30.47
C GLU A 141 -5.97 -6.82 29.31
N VAL A 142 -5.73 -5.60 28.84
CA VAL A 142 -4.80 -5.38 27.72
C VAL A 142 -3.35 -5.52 28.20
N SER A 143 -3.04 -5.20 29.47
CA SER A 143 -1.72 -5.49 30.04
C SER A 143 -1.45 -6.99 30.07
N ASP A 144 -2.44 -7.82 30.46
CA ASP A 144 -2.32 -9.27 30.44
C ASP A 144 -2.07 -9.78 29.00
N GLN A 145 -2.78 -9.26 28.01
CA GLN A 145 -2.55 -9.60 26.59
C GLN A 145 -1.10 -9.28 26.16
N ILE A 146 -0.56 -8.13 26.57
CA ILE A 146 0.82 -7.73 26.26
C ILE A 146 1.82 -8.67 26.95
N ILE A 147 1.58 -9.02 28.22
CA ILE A 147 2.42 -9.96 28.97
C ILE A 147 2.44 -11.34 28.30
N ASP A 148 1.28 -11.85 27.91
CA ASP A 148 1.17 -13.14 27.22
C ASP A 148 1.88 -13.13 25.85
N LEU A 149 1.84 -12.00 25.13
CA LEU A 149 2.44 -11.88 23.81
C LEU A 149 3.97 -11.76 23.86
N ILE A 150 4.52 -10.94 24.78
CA ILE A 150 5.96 -10.58 24.79
C ILE A 150 6.71 -11.34 25.91
N GLY A 151 6.02 -11.82 26.92
CA GLY A 151 6.63 -12.44 28.12
C GLY A 151 7.27 -11.42 29.07
N CYS A 152 6.87 -10.14 29.04
CA CYS A 152 7.36 -9.07 29.91
C CYS A 152 6.69 -9.10 31.29
N LYS A 153 7.21 -8.31 32.24
CA LYS A 153 6.56 -8.10 33.55
C LYS A 153 5.57 -6.94 33.45
N SER A 154 4.54 -6.95 34.30
CA SER A 154 3.55 -5.85 34.36
C SER A 154 4.21 -4.48 34.60
N ASP A 155 5.26 -4.40 35.42
CA ASP A 155 5.99 -3.15 35.70
C ASP A 155 6.78 -2.61 34.50
N ASP A 156 7.00 -3.44 33.46
CA ASP A 156 7.68 -3.04 32.24
C ASP A 156 6.75 -2.30 31.27
N ILE A 157 5.43 -2.43 31.45
CA ILE A 157 4.42 -1.78 30.60
C ILE A 157 4.26 -0.32 31.02
N LEU A 158 4.42 0.60 30.06
CA LEU A 158 4.27 2.02 30.30
C LEU A 158 2.83 2.47 30.00
N ASN A 159 2.11 2.88 31.03
CA ASN A 159 0.77 3.44 30.90
C ASN A 159 0.84 4.91 30.47
N VAL A 160 0.25 5.24 29.32
CA VAL A 160 0.40 6.53 28.65
C VAL A 160 -0.93 7.05 28.12
N SER A 161 -1.14 8.34 28.20
CA SER A 161 -2.07 9.06 27.31
C SER A 161 -1.28 10.04 26.46
N ALA A 162 -1.00 9.68 25.22
CA ALA A 162 -0.29 10.57 24.31
C ALA A 162 -1.08 11.87 24.07
N LYS A 163 -2.41 11.80 24.02
CA LYS A 163 -3.27 12.98 23.85
C LYS A 163 -3.14 13.96 25.01
N GLU A 164 -3.20 13.48 26.23
CA GLU A 164 -3.15 14.31 27.44
C GLU A 164 -1.71 14.56 27.94
N GLY A 165 -0.70 13.97 27.30
CA GLY A 165 0.71 14.11 27.69
C GLY A 165 1.10 13.32 28.94
N ILE A 166 0.28 12.35 29.39
CA ILE A 166 0.52 11.57 30.59
C ILE A 166 1.57 10.48 30.29
N GLY A 167 2.57 10.34 31.14
CA GLY A 167 3.56 9.27 31.10
C GLY A 167 4.71 9.47 30.10
N ILE A 168 4.77 10.58 29.36
CA ILE A 168 5.77 10.83 28.29
C ILE A 168 7.20 10.89 28.83
N GLU A 169 7.42 11.54 29.99
CA GLU A 169 8.74 11.60 30.65
C GLU A 169 9.27 10.20 30.93
N LYS A 170 8.44 9.32 31.49
CA LYS A 170 8.81 7.94 31.78
C LYS A 170 9.14 7.15 30.52
N VAL A 171 8.48 7.42 29.39
CA VAL A 171 8.81 6.82 28.09
C VAL A 171 10.23 7.20 27.69
N ILE A 172 10.60 8.48 27.73
CA ILE A 172 11.94 8.96 27.34
C ILE A 172 13.01 8.37 28.25
N GLU A 173 12.77 8.37 29.59
CA GLU A 173 13.71 7.75 30.51
C GLU A 173 13.91 6.25 30.22
N THR A 174 12.81 5.54 29.90
CA THR A 174 12.87 4.12 29.60
C THR A 174 13.59 3.85 28.28
N ILE A 175 13.39 4.66 27.25
CA ILE A 175 14.16 4.62 26.00
C ILE A 175 15.66 4.71 26.30
N ILE A 176 16.08 5.69 27.10
CA ILE A 176 17.48 5.92 27.43
C ILE A 176 18.07 4.77 28.26
N LYS A 177 17.29 4.21 29.18
CA LYS A 177 17.74 3.14 30.10
C LYS A 177 17.76 1.75 29.46
N LYS A 178 16.73 1.39 28.67
CA LYS A 178 16.53 0.02 28.16
C LYS A 178 17.10 -0.18 26.75
N ILE A 179 16.90 0.77 25.82
CA ILE A 179 17.41 0.60 24.45
C ILE A 179 18.93 0.62 24.48
N PRO A 180 19.60 -0.41 23.94
CA PRO A 180 21.05 -0.42 23.88
C PRO A 180 21.58 0.68 22.96
N PHE A 181 22.82 1.08 23.18
CA PHE A 181 23.49 1.99 22.25
C PHE A 181 23.94 1.23 20.99
N PRO A 182 24.06 1.92 19.85
CA PRO A 182 24.45 1.31 18.57
C PRO A 182 25.82 0.62 18.70
N LYS A 183 25.91 -0.62 18.18
CA LYS A 183 27.17 -1.34 18.06
C LYS A 183 27.84 -0.91 16.75
N GLY A 184 29.10 -0.53 16.75
CA GLY A 184 29.84 -0.13 15.57
C GLY A 184 31.27 0.29 15.89
N ASP A 185 32.09 0.46 14.85
CA ASP A 185 33.49 0.87 14.98
C ASP A 185 33.78 2.00 13.98
N HIS A 186 34.18 3.15 14.49
CA HIS A 186 34.50 4.33 13.69
C HIS A 186 35.74 4.14 12.78
N ASN A 187 36.60 3.14 13.11
CA ASN A 187 37.85 2.91 12.39
C ASN A 187 37.71 1.88 11.28
N LYS A 188 36.59 1.18 11.19
CA LYS A 188 36.31 0.24 10.11
C LYS A 188 35.95 0.94 8.80
N ALA A 189 35.96 0.19 7.70
CA ALA A 189 35.43 0.66 6.44
C ALA A 189 33.97 1.11 6.58
N LEU A 190 33.58 2.14 5.84
CA LEU A 190 32.23 2.67 5.87
C LEU A 190 31.22 1.60 5.47
N GLN A 191 30.23 1.40 6.32
CA GLN A 191 29.02 0.65 6.06
C GLN A 191 27.83 1.47 6.55
N ALA A 192 27.06 2.03 5.63
CA ALA A 192 25.82 2.73 5.96
C ALA A 192 24.68 2.14 5.14
N MET A 193 23.52 1.93 5.77
CA MET A 193 22.33 1.38 5.12
C MET A 193 21.38 2.49 4.73
N ILE A 194 20.91 2.45 3.50
CA ILE A 194 19.84 3.33 3.00
C ILE A 194 18.51 2.76 3.50
N PHE A 195 17.79 3.50 4.33
CA PHE A 195 16.46 3.08 4.78
C PHE A 195 15.32 3.81 4.09
N ASP A 196 15.57 4.99 3.49
CA ASP A 196 14.59 5.73 2.68
C ASP A 196 15.29 6.71 1.72
N SER A 197 14.52 7.29 0.78
CA SER A 197 14.97 8.34 -0.10
C SER A 197 13.85 9.34 -0.42
N VAL A 198 14.20 10.62 -0.57
CA VAL A 198 13.26 11.70 -0.88
C VAL A 198 13.75 12.46 -2.09
N PHE A 199 12.90 12.66 -3.08
CA PHE A 199 13.23 13.48 -4.24
C PHE A 199 13.00 14.97 -3.94
N ASN A 200 14.02 15.77 -4.23
CA ASN A 200 13.95 17.21 -4.19
C ASN A 200 14.22 17.77 -5.59
N SER A 201 13.29 18.55 -6.14
CA SER A 201 13.39 19.08 -7.50
C SER A 201 14.65 19.92 -7.78
N PHE A 202 15.26 20.53 -6.73
CA PHE A 202 16.43 21.38 -6.85
C PHE A 202 17.74 20.63 -6.55
N ARG A 203 17.72 19.64 -5.67
CA ARG A 203 18.91 18.95 -5.13
C ARG A 203 19.07 17.51 -5.64
N GLY A 204 18.07 16.97 -6.32
CA GLY A 204 18.02 15.57 -6.70
C GLY A 204 17.54 14.67 -5.57
N ILE A 205 17.98 13.42 -5.55
CA ILE A 205 17.58 12.45 -4.54
C ILE A 205 18.40 12.68 -3.27
N GLU A 206 17.71 12.91 -2.17
CA GLU A 206 18.24 12.94 -0.83
C GLU A 206 18.10 11.53 -0.22
N VAL A 207 19.22 10.91 0.09
CA VAL A 207 19.28 9.54 0.61
C VAL A 207 19.29 9.59 2.13
N LEU A 208 18.35 8.90 2.79
CA LEU A 208 18.32 8.75 4.23
C LEU A 208 19.06 7.47 4.61
N PHE A 209 20.02 7.58 5.51
CA PHE A 209 20.88 6.46 5.85
C PHE A 209 21.22 6.39 7.34
N ARG A 210 21.59 5.20 7.78
CA ARG A 210 22.20 4.94 9.07
C ARG A 210 23.61 4.41 8.90
N VAL A 211 24.58 4.95 9.65
CA VAL A 211 25.96 4.45 9.68
C VAL A 211 26.11 3.33 10.70
N PHE A 212 26.47 2.13 10.25
CA PHE A 212 26.77 0.98 11.11
C PHE A 212 28.26 0.95 11.49
N ASN A 213 29.15 1.15 10.53
CA ASN A 213 30.60 1.21 10.75
C ASN A 213 31.23 2.36 9.98
N GLY A 214 32.39 2.81 10.46
CA GLY A 214 33.14 3.85 9.80
C GLY A 214 32.56 5.25 10.01
N LYS A 215 32.80 6.10 9.07
CA LYS A 215 32.36 7.50 9.01
C LYS A 215 32.19 7.92 7.56
N ILE A 216 31.36 8.92 7.33
CA ILE A 216 31.19 9.57 6.03
C ILE A 216 31.37 11.08 6.19
N SER A 217 32.05 11.74 5.26
CA SER A 217 32.33 13.17 5.29
C SER A 217 31.92 13.83 3.98
N LYS A 218 31.61 15.11 4.03
CA LYS A 218 31.41 15.90 2.82
C LYS A 218 32.68 15.84 1.95
N GLY A 219 32.50 15.60 0.65
CA GLY A 219 33.57 15.46 -0.33
C GLY A 219 34.08 14.03 -0.53
N ASP A 220 33.65 13.06 0.30
CA ASP A 220 34.02 11.65 0.12
C ASP A 220 33.44 11.11 -1.19
N LYS A 221 34.13 10.14 -1.79
CA LYS A 221 33.61 9.37 -2.91
C LYS A 221 33.05 8.07 -2.39
N VAL A 222 31.74 7.89 -2.53
CA VAL A 222 30.98 6.74 -2.05
C VAL A 222 30.52 5.85 -3.18
N LYS A 223 30.36 4.57 -2.87
CA LYS A 223 29.83 3.54 -3.77
C LYS A 223 28.62 2.86 -3.11
N PHE A 224 27.57 2.65 -3.87
CA PHE A 224 26.42 1.84 -3.49
C PHE A 224 26.70 0.39 -3.93
N ILE A 225 26.70 -0.54 -2.98
CA ILE A 225 27.23 -1.89 -3.23
C ILE A 225 26.36 -2.64 -4.26
N ASN A 226 25.02 -2.63 -4.12
CA ASN A 226 24.13 -3.39 -4.97
C ASN A 226 23.97 -2.79 -6.36
N THR A 227 23.85 -1.45 -6.45
CA THR A 227 23.73 -0.79 -7.77
C THR A 227 25.08 -0.61 -8.46
N GLY A 228 26.20 -0.71 -7.71
CA GLY A 228 27.56 -0.51 -8.22
C GLY A 228 27.89 0.93 -8.58
N LYS A 229 26.99 1.90 -8.34
CA LYS A 229 27.15 3.30 -8.70
C LYS A 229 28.02 4.04 -7.72
N GLU A 230 28.77 5.02 -8.22
CA GLU A 230 29.67 5.86 -7.43
C GLU A 230 29.28 7.33 -7.52
N TYR A 231 29.33 8.03 -6.38
CA TYR A 231 28.95 9.43 -6.25
C TYR A 231 29.90 10.19 -5.34
N ASN A 232 30.02 11.50 -5.58
CA ASN A 232 30.66 12.40 -4.65
C ASN A 232 29.63 12.93 -3.65
N VAL A 233 30.02 13.04 -2.40
CA VAL A 233 29.15 13.55 -1.32
C VAL A 233 29.17 15.08 -1.36
N ASP A 234 28.11 15.69 -1.87
CA ASP A 234 27.97 17.14 -1.94
C ASP A 234 27.59 17.74 -0.59
N GLU A 235 26.68 17.10 0.12
CA GLU A 235 26.21 17.49 1.45
C GLU A 235 25.83 16.27 2.26
N ILE A 236 26.13 16.31 3.56
CA ILE A 236 25.59 15.38 4.57
C ILE A 236 25.09 16.16 5.77
N GLY A 237 24.19 15.59 6.53
CA GLY A 237 23.69 16.22 7.75
C GLY A 237 22.75 15.33 8.54
N ILE A 238 22.23 15.87 9.62
CA ILE A 238 21.28 15.23 10.52
C ILE A 238 19.86 15.74 10.27
N LEU A 239 18.91 14.88 10.53
CA LEU A 239 17.48 15.13 10.34
C LEU A 239 16.90 15.67 11.65
N LYS A 240 16.89 16.98 11.81
CA LYS A 240 16.07 17.68 12.81
C LYS A 240 14.81 18.22 12.14
N PHE A 241 13.97 18.94 12.86
CA PHE A 241 12.83 19.66 12.27
C PHE A 241 13.23 20.49 11.03
N LYS A 242 14.42 21.10 11.07
CA LYS A 242 15.10 21.61 9.88
C LYS A 242 16.39 20.81 9.70
N LYS A 243 16.66 20.36 8.47
CA LYS A 243 17.90 19.67 8.12
C LYS A 243 19.11 20.49 8.53
N GLU A 244 20.03 19.89 9.28
CA GLU A 244 21.23 20.53 9.78
C GLU A 244 22.47 19.91 9.11
N PRO A 245 23.12 20.62 8.16
CA PRO A 245 24.36 20.14 7.53
C PRO A 245 25.46 19.89 8.54
N LYS A 246 26.22 18.82 8.33
CA LYS A 246 27.39 18.44 9.12
C LYS A 246 28.58 18.20 8.20
N SER A 247 29.78 18.35 8.75
CA SER A 247 31.01 18.02 8.02
C SER A 247 31.26 16.51 7.98
N LYS A 248 30.75 15.76 8.99
CA LYS A 248 31.02 14.34 9.20
C LYS A 248 29.86 13.70 9.96
N ILE A 249 29.55 12.44 9.61
CA ILE A 249 28.63 11.55 10.34
C ILE A 249 29.35 10.24 10.63
N GLU A 250 29.25 9.76 11.86
CA GLU A 250 30.00 8.60 12.38
C GLU A 250 29.05 7.45 12.70
N ALA A 251 29.64 6.24 12.88
CA ALA A 251 28.93 5.03 13.28
C ALA A 251 27.94 5.28 14.41
N GLY A 252 26.76 4.67 14.29
CA GLY A 252 25.63 4.80 15.22
C GLY A 252 24.67 5.95 14.91
N ASN A 253 25.04 6.91 14.05
CA ASN A 253 24.18 8.04 13.72
C ASN A 253 23.31 7.78 12.49
N VAL A 254 22.17 8.47 12.46
CA VAL A 254 21.25 8.58 11.34
C VAL A 254 21.44 9.93 10.67
N GLY A 255 21.38 9.98 9.35
CA GLY A 255 21.56 11.22 8.61
C GLY A 255 21.01 11.17 7.18
N TYR A 256 21.26 12.27 6.47
CA TYR A 256 20.93 12.38 5.05
C TYR A 256 22.18 12.66 4.21
N LEU A 257 22.13 12.26 2.95
CA LEU A 257 23.18 12.43 1.95
C LEU A 257 22.57 13.06 0.68
N ILE A 258 23.24 14.06 0.13
CA ILE A 258 22.95 14.64 -1.17
C ILE A 258 24.18 14.49 -2.06
N SER A 259 23.99 13.96 -3.27
CA SER A 259 25.06 13.65 -4.23
C SER A 259 24.64 13.93 -5.67
N GLY A 260 23.65 14.79 -5.90
CA GLY A 260 23.16 15.15 -7.21
C GLY A 260 22.56 13.99 -8.03
N ILE A 261 22.10 12.92 -7.37
CA ILE A 261 21.51 11.75 -8.01
C ILE A 261 20.16 12.14 -8.60
N LYS A 262 19.93 11.83 -9.89
CA LYS A 262 18.72 12.21 -10.62
C LYS A 262 17.83 11.02 -10.96
N ASN A 263 18.35 9.81 -10.92
CA ASN A 263 17.65 8.60 -11.34
C ASN A 263 17.36 7.70 -10.12
N ALA A 264 16.08 7.48 -9.82
CA ALA A 264 15.64 6.64 -8.70
C ALA A 264 16.17 5.19 -8.77
N LYS A 265 16.33 4.64 -9.97
CA LYS A 265 16.85 3.28 -10.17
C LYS A 265 18.29 3.11 -9.68
N GLU A 266 19.00 4.20 -9.43
CA GLU A 266 20.38 4.20 -8.93
C GLU A 266 20.44 4.21 -7.40
N VAL A 267 19.33 4.52 -6.72
CA VAL A 267 19.20 4.47 -5.26
C VAL A 267 18.16 3.42 -4.89
N LYS A 268 18.61 2.32 -4.33
CA LYS A 268 17.71 1.28 -3.83
C LYS A 268 17.69 1.33 -2.30
N VAL A 269 16.49 1.37 -1.74
CA VAL A 269 16.30 1.26 -0.29
C VAL A 269 16.79 -0.11 0.17
N GLY A 270 17.53 -0.16 1.29
CA GLY A 270 18.23 -1.35 1.78
C GLY A 270 19.64 -1.54 1.20
N ASP A 271 20.07 -0.73 0.22
CA ASP A 271 21.45 -0.80 -0.28
C ASP A 271 22.45 -0.30 0.76
N THR A 272 23.70 -0.74 0.62
CA THR A 272 24.82 -0.37 1.50
C THR A 272 25.70 0.64 0.81
N ILE A 273 25.94 1.76 1.51
CA ILE A 273 26.89 2.80 1.12
C ILE A 273 28.25 2.46 1.72
N THR A 274 29.30 2.51 0.90
CA THR A 274 30.69 2.34 1.30
C THR A 274 31.59 3.37 0.60
N HIS A 275 32.85 3.53 1.03
CA HIS A 275 33.79 4.36 0.27
C HIS A 275 34.27 3.65 -1.00
N SER A 276 34.44 4.41 -2.09
CA SER A 276 34.97 3.86 -3.35
C SER A 276 36.43 3.43 -3.21
N ASP A 277 37.25 4.18 -2.43
CA ASP A 277 38.68 3.91 -2.27
C ASP A 277 38.98 2.82 -1.24
N ASN A 278 38.10 2.60 -0.27
CA ASN A 278 38.21 1.56 0.76
C ASN A 278 36.87 0.87 0.97
N PRO A 279 36.43 0.07 -0.01
CA PRO A 279 35.10 -0.55 0.03
C PRO A 279 35.01 -1.64 1.10
N SER A 280 33.87 -1.70 1.79
CA SER A 280 33.52 -2.88 2.58
C SER A 280 33.20 -4.05 1.64
N ASN A 281 33.70 -5.23 1.99
CA ASN A 281 33.41 -6.46 1.26
C ASN A 281 32.04 -7.09 1.62
N LEU A 282 31.39 -6.56 2.64
CA LEU A 282 30.12 -7.09 3.15
C LEU A 282 29.03 -6.03 3.01
N SER A 283 27.93 -6.37 2.32
CA SER A 283 26.70 -5.61 2.40
C SER A 283 26.00 -5.86 3.73
N ILE A 284 25.28 -4.86 4.23
CA ILE A 284 24.40 -5.02 5.39
C ILE A 284 23.24 -5.91 4.96
N ARG A 285 22.88 -6.92 5.79
CA ARG A 285 21.74 -7.79 5.53
C ARG A 285 20.45 -6.97 5.51
N GLY A 286 19.53 -7.38 4.65
CA GLY A 286 18.20 -6.77 4.59
C GLY A 286 17.84 -6.14 3.24
N PHE A 287 18.69 -6.26 2.22
CA PHE A 287 18.30 -5.89 0.86
C PHE A 287 17.46 -7.00 0.24
N GLU A 288 16.20 -6.67 -0.06
CA GLU A 288 15.30 -7.51 -0.85
C GLU A 288 14.63 -6.63 -1.90
N ASP A 289 14.47 -7.13 -3.11
CA ASP A 289 13.67 -6.43 -4.13
C ASP A 289 12.19 -6.57 -3.77
N VAL A 290 11.51 -5.46 -3.70
CA VAL A 290 10.06 -5.41 -3.45
C VAL A 290 9.33 -5.97 -4.65
N LYS A 291 8.46 -6.93 -4.41
CA LYS A 291 7.60 -7.49 -5.46
C LYS A 291 6.20 -6.93 -5.32
N PRO A 292 5.66 -6.28 -6.35
CA PRO A 292 4.28 -5.85 -6.32
C PRO A 292 3.33 -7.05 -6.28
N MET A 293 2.22 -6.89 -5.57
CA MET A 293 1.19 -7.91 -5.43
C MET A 293 -0.05 -7.62 -6.28
N VAL A 294 -0.30 -6.34 -6.55
CA VAL A 294 -1.47 -5.87 -7.30
C VAL A 294 -1.01 -5.10 -8.54
N PHE A 295 -1.65 -5.35 -9.66
CA PHE A 295 -1.34 -4.71 -10.94
C PHE A 295 -2.59 -4.06 -11.51
N ALA A 296 -2.47 -2.81 -11.99
CA ALA A 296 -3.53 -2.14 -12.72
C ALA A 296 -2.94 -1.26 -13.84
N GLY A 297 -3.71 -1.08 -14.89
CA GLY A 297 -3.38 -0.10 -15.94
C GLY A 297 -3.81 1.28 -15.49
N ILE A 298 -2.95 2.28 -15.65
CA ILE A 298 -3.25 3.70 -15.42
C ILE A 298 -3.19 4.42 -16.76
N TYR A 299 -4.29 5.07 -17.15
CA TYR A 299 -4.45 5.77 -18.41
C TYR A 299 -4.84 7.20 -18.16
N PRO A 300 -4.32 8.18 -18.92
CA PRO A 300 -4.79 9.56 -18.81
C PRO A 300 -6.22 9.66 -19.36
N VAL A 301 -7.03 10.55 -18.79
CA VAL A 301 -8.39 10.83 -19.31
C VAL A 301 -8.32 11.39 -20.73
N GLU A 302 -7.39 12.34 -20.93
CA GLU A 302 -7.10 12.90 -22.26
C GLU A 302 -5.85 12.24 -22.84
N THR A 303 -5.94 11.67 -24.03
CA THR A 303 -4.82 10.97 -24.67
C THR A 303 -3.59 11.84 -24.94
N SER A 304 -3.77 13.17 -25.02
CA SER A 304 -2.68 14.17 -25.14
C SER A 304 -1.76 14.17 -23.92
N ASP A 305 -2.25 13.77 -22.75
CA ASP A 305 -1.56 13.90 -21.46
C ASP A 305 -0.65 12.68 -21.15
N TYR A 306 -0.45 11.78 -22.12
CA TYR A 306 0.36 10.58 -21.95
C TYR A 306 1.79 10.88 -21.48
N GLU A 307 2.48 11.85 -22.10
CA GLU A 307 3.85 12.22 -21.72
C GLU A 307 3.91 12.90 -20.35
N GLU A 308 2.86 13.65 -19.99
CA GLU A 308 2.74 14.26 -18.66
C GLU A 308 2.50 13.21 -17.59
N LEU A 309 1.65 12.20 -17.84
CA LEU A 309 1.45 11.04 -16.97
C LEU A 309 2.75 10.26 -16.77
N ARG A 310 3.50 10.03 -17.86
CA ARG A 310 4.82 9.40 -17.79
C ARG A 310 5.76 10.14 -16.86
N SER A 311 5.90 11.47 -17.06
CA SER A 311 6.74 12.32 -16.21
C SER A 311 6.29 12.32 -14.75
N SER A 312 4.98 12.26 -14.51
CA SER A 312 4.41 12.20 -13.17
C SER A 312 4.71 10.87 -12.46
N LEU A 313 4.57 9.74 -13.18
CA LEU A 313 4.95 8.43 -12.67
C LEU A 313 6.46 8.31 -12.39
N GLU A 314 7.31 8.89 -13.27
CA GLU A 314 8.75 8.97 -13.04
C GLU A 314 9.08 9.73 -11.73
N LYS A 315 8.41 10.88 -11.50
CA LYS A 315 8.59 11.66 -10.26
C LYS A 315 8.05 10.95 -9.03
N LEU A 316 6.90 10.26 -9.13
CA LEU A 316 6.38 9.45 -8.03
C LEU A 316 7.33 8.32 -7.67
N GLN A 317 7.88 7.61 -8.66
CA GLN A 317 8.84 6.53 -8.46
C GLN A 317 10.13 7.00 -7.77
N LEU A 318 10.51 8.29 -7.91
CA LEU A 318 11.64 8.87 -7.18
C LEU A 318 11.41 8.91 -5.66
N ASN A 319 10.15 9.04 -5.26
CA ASN A 319 9.74 9.08 -3.85
C ASN A 319 9.20 7.74 -3.34
N ASP A 320 8.90 6.82 -4.24
CA ASP A 320 8.30 5.53 -3.93
C ASP A 320 8.95 4.44 -4.78
N ALA A 321 10.00 3.83 -4.23
CA ALA A 321 10.77 2.80 -4.92
C ALA A 321 9.99 1.50 -5.16
N SER A 322 8.84 1.32 -4.50
CA SER A 322 7.97 0.15 -4.65
C SER A 322 7.06 0.23 -5.87
N LEU A 323 6.82 1.45 -6.39
CA LEU A 323 6.05 1.66 -7.60
C LEU A 323 6.85 1.21 -8.83
N ILE A 324 6.35 0.20 -9.52
CA ILE A 324 6.88 -0.21 -10.83
C ILE A 324 5.86 0.10 -11.92
N TRP A 325 6.34 0.43 -13.12
CA TRP A 325 5.45 0.68 -14.24
C TRP A 325 6.15 0.41 -15.58
N ASP A 326 5.36 -0.08 -16.53
CA ASP A 326 5.74 -0.32 -17.91
C ASP A 326 4.71 0.25 -18.87
N PRO A 327 5.09 0.71 -20.07
CA PRO A 327 4.14 1.18 -21.07
C PRO A 327 3.13 0.09 -21.45
N GLU A 328 1.86 0.47 -21.54
CA GLU A 328 0.77 -0.41 -21.95
C GLU A 328 -0.13 0.31 -22.97
N THR A 329 -0.78 -0.48 -23.81
CA THR A 329 -1.77 0.03 -24.79
C THR A 329 -3.08 -0.72 -24.64
N SER A 330 -4.17 0.03 -24.51
CA SER A 330 -5.53 -0.47 -24.49
C SER A 330 -6.25 -0.07 -25.78
N ALA A 331 -7.01 -0.99 -26.36
CA ALA A 331 -7.83 -0.68 -27.53
C ALA A 331 -8.95 0.33 -27.21
N ALA A 332 -9.42 0.35 -25.94
CA ALA A 332 -10.46 1.24 -25.46
C ALA A 332 -9.94 2.59 -24.95
N LEU A 333 -8.77 2.61 -24.27
CA LEU A 333 -8.26 3.78 -23.55
C LEU A 333 -7.02 4.42 -24.19
N GLY A 334 -6.44 3.78 -25.22
CA GLY A 334 -5.23 4.26 -25.89
C GLY A 334 -3.95 3.91 -25.13
N PHE A 335 -3.00 4.85 -25.08
CA PHE A 335 -1.70 4.65 -24.43
C PHE A 335 -1.78 4.97 -22.94
N GLY A 336 -1.15 4.13 -22.12
CA GLY A 336 -1.07 4.24 -20.67
C GLY A 336 0.09 3.43 -20.11
N PHE A 337 -0.01 3.08 -18.83
CA PHE A 337 1.04 2.36 -18.12
C PHE A 337 0.45 1.25 -17.29
N ARG A 338 1.03 0.05 -17.35
CA ARG A 338 0.80 -1.04 -16.40
C ARG A 338 1.63 -0.77 -15.16
N CYS A 339 0.95 -0.53 -14.04
CA CYS A 339 1.58 -0.25 -12.76
C CYS A 339 1.44 -1.44 -11.83
N GLY A 340 2.50 -1.70 -11.04
CA GLY A 340 2.51 -2.67 -9.97
C GLY A 340 2.57 -1.97 -8.62
N PHE A 341 1.75 -2.44 -7.67
CA PHE A 341 1.52 -1.87 -6.35
C PHE A 341 1.71 -2.92 -5.26
N LEU A 342 2.05 -2.50 -4.05
CA LEU A 342 2.17 -3.38 -2.88
C LEU A 342 0.82 -3.96 -2.46
N GLY A 343 -0.25 -3.19 -2.61
CA GLY A 343 -1.62 -3.55 -2.28
C GLY A 343 -2.62 -2.53 -2.79
N MET A 344 -3.89 -2.66 -2.38
CA MET A 344 -4.95 -1.77 -2.82
C MET A 344 -4.83 -0.36 -2.26
N LEU A 345 -4.45 -0.23 -0.98
CA LEU A 345 -4.24 1.08 -0.36
C LEU A 345 -3.11 1.84 -1.06
N HIS A 346 -2.02 1.14 -1.41
CA HIS A 346 -0.92 1.74 -2.16
C HIS A 346 -1.41 2.24 -3.53
N MET A 347 -2.22 1.46 -4.26
CA MET A 347 -2.81 1.88 -5.54
C MET A 347 -3.67 3.14 -5.39
N ASP A 348 -4.53 3.19 -4.38
CA ASP A 348 -5.40 4.35 -4.10
C ASP A 348 -4.57 5.60 -3.78
N ILE A 349 -3.50 5.45 -3.00
CA ILE A 349 -2.59 6.54 -2.65
C ILE A 349 -1.90 7.08 -3.90
N ILE A 350 -1.36 6.22 -4.76
CA ILE A 350 -0.70 6.64 -6.01
C ILE A 350 -1.69 7.38 -6.92
N GLN A 351 -2.93 6.89 -7.03
CA GLN A 351 -3.97 7.56 -7.82
C GLN A 351 -4.29 8.96 -7.26
N GLU A 352 -4.50 9.09 -5.94
CA GLU A 352 -4.77 10.39 -5.32
C GLU A 352 -3.57 11.35 -5.42
N ARG A 353 -2.34 10.83 -5.34
CA ARG A 353 -1.13 11.65 -5.52
C ARG A 353 -1.00 12.15 -6.95
N LEU A 354 -1.31 11.34 -7.96
CA LEU A 354 -1.37 11.78 -9.36
C LEU A 354 -2.35 12.94 -9.53
N GLU A 355 -3.53 12.84 -8.92
CA GLU A 355 -4.55 13.88 -9.00
C GLU A 355 -4.15 15.15 -8.24
N ARG A 356 -3.69 15.04 -6.98
CA ARG A 356 -3.43 16.20 -6.10
C ARG A 356 -2.09 16.88 -6.36
N GLU A 357 -1.00 16.10 -6.53
CA GLU A 357 0.35 16.65 -6.66
C GLU A 357 0.68 17.05 -8.12
N PHE A 358 0.10 16.35 -9.09
CA PHE A 358 0.40 16.53 -10.51
C PHE A 358 -0.80 17.03 -11.33
N ASN A 359 -1.98 17.21 -10.69
CA ASN A 359 -3.23 17.62 -11.36
C ASN A 359 -3.59 16.70 -12.55
N MET A 360 -3.26 15.40 -12.42
CA MET A 360 -3.40 14.40 -13.47
C MET A 360 -4.64 13.53 -13.19
N SER A 361 -5.70 13.73 -13.96
CA SER A 361 -6.87 12.85 -13.92
C SER A 361 -6.62 11.56 -14.67
N VAL A 362 -6.78 10.43 -14.01
CA VAL A 362 -6.46 9.11 -14.56
C VAL A 362 -7.65 8.14 -14.50
N ILE A 363 -7.65 7.19 -15.43
CA ILE A 363 -8.54 6.03 -15.44
C ILE A 363 -7.73 4.81 -15.02
N THR A 364 -8.17 4.13 -13.95
CA THR A 364 -7.55 2.89 -13.48
C THR A 364 -8.35 1.70 -13.96
N THR A 365 -7.69 0.69 -14.54
CA THR A 365 -8.34 -0.55 -14.95
C THR A 365 -8.62 -1.45 -13.74
N VAL A 366 -9.34 -2.55 -13.97
CA VAL A 366 -9.60 -3.57 -12.94
C VAL A 366 -8.27 -4.07 -12.37
N PRO A 367 -8.04 -4.00 -11.04
CA PRO A 367 -6.85 -4.56 -10.44
C PRO A 367 -6.78 -6.07 -10.67
N SER A 368 -5.56 -6.54 -10.88
CA SER A 368 -5.25 -7.96 -11.08
C SER A 368 -4.09 -8.34 -10.17
N VAL A 369 -3.91 -9.63 -9.95
CA VAL A 369 -2.74 -10.19 -9.28
C VAL A 369 -1.85 -10.87 -10.33
N GLU A 370 -0.59 -11.21 -9.98
CA GLU A 370 0.25 -12.02 -10.84
C GLU A 370 -0.29 -13.46 -10.90
N PHE A 371 -0.58 -13.96 -12.10
CA PHE A 371 -0.86 -15.37 -12.34
C PHE A 371 0.33 -16.00 -13.08
N LYS A 372 0.62 -17.26 -12.78
CA LYS A 372 1.60 -18.06 -13.52
C LYS A 372 0.89 -19.02 -14.44
N CYS A 373 1.11 -18.88 -15.74
CA CYS A 373 0.52 -19.72 -16.76
C CYS A 373 1.58 -20.65 -17.35
N LYS A 374 1.33 -21.96 -17.32
CA LYS A 374 2.11 -22.92 -18.10
C LYS A 374 1.39 -23.19 -19.40
N LYS A 375 2.05 -22.88 -20.51
CA LYS A 375 1.57 -23.19 -21.84
C LYS A 375 1.73 -24.67 -22.18
N SER A 376 0.95 -25.15 -23.14
CA SER A 376 1.01 -26.54 -23.64
C SER A 376 2.35 -26.90 -24.26
N ASN A 377 3.11 -25.90 -24.75
CA ASN A 377 4.48 -26.06 -25.25
C ASN A 377 5.55 -26.15 -24.15
N GLY A 378 5.17 -25.99 -22.88
CA GLY A 378 6.07 -26.07 -21.73
C GLY A 378 6.54 -24.71 -21.18
N ASP A 379 6.34 -23.60 -21.89
CA ASP A 379 6.74 -22.27 -21.47
C ASP A 379 5.96 -21.82 -20.22
N LEU A 380 6.66 -21.14 -19.32
CA LEU A 380 6.08 -20.47 -18.15
C LEU A 380 5.96 -18.97 -18.44
N LEU A 381 4.77 -18.43 -18.27
CA LEU A 381 4.45 -17.02 -18.48
C LEU A 381 3.86 -16.43 -17.20
N SER A 382 4.38 -15.28 -16.74
CA SER A 382 3.72 -14.45 -15.75
C SER A 382 2.69 -13.55 -16.43
N ILE A 383 1.48 -13.51 -15.90
CA ILE A 383 0.35 -12.74 -16.41
C ILE A 383 -0.02 -11.70 -15.36
N HIS A 384 0.10 -10.43 -15.69
CA HIS A 384 -0.27 -9.31 -14.83
C HIS A 384 -1.54 -8.58 -15.32
N ALA A 385 -1.93 -8.84 -16.58
CA ALA A 385 -3.10 -8.25 -17.21
C ALA A 385 -3.97 -9.30 -17.91
N PRO A 386 -5.30 -9.10 -17.99
CA PRO A 386 -6.17 -9.97 -18.78
C PRO A 386 -5.79 -10.04 -20.26
N SER A 387 -5.19 -8.98 -20.80
CA SER A 387 -4.70 -8.92 -22.20
C SER A 387 -3.55 -9.89 -22.48
N GLU A 388 -2.74 -10.23 -21.48
CA GLU A 388 -1.60 -11.14 -21.61
C GLU A 388 -1.99 -12.61 -21.54
N MET A 389 -3.26 -12.92 -21.19
CA MET A 389 -3.72 -14.28 -21.05
C MET A 389 -3.77 -14.98 -22.41
N PRO A 390 -3.04 -16.12 -22.61
CA PRO A 390 -3.08 -16.90 -23.85
C PRO A 390 -4.48 -17.44 -24.14
N GLU A 391 -4.68 -17.90 -25.38
CA GLU A 391 -5.90 -18.60 -25.76
C GLU A 391 -6.06 -19.90 -24.94
N LEU A 392 -7.31 -20.26 -24.61
CA LEU A 392 -7.62 -21.40 -23.73
C LEU A 392 -7.02 -22.73 -24.17
N ASN A 393 -6.84 -22.93 -25.49
CA ASN A 393 -6.22 -24.13 -26.08
C ASN A 393 -4.69 -24.19 -25.91
N GLU A 394 -4.06 -23.06 -25.65
CA GLU A 394 -2.61 -22.97 -25.40
C GLU A 394 -2.27 -23.18 -23.92
N ILE A 395 -3.22 -23.14 -23.02
CA ILE A 395 -3.02 -23.21 -21.58
C ILE A 395 -3.04 -24.66 -21.10
N SER A 396 -1.95 -25.10 -20.45
CA SER A 396 -1.91 -26.36 -19.72
C SER A 396 -2.52 -26.22 -18.34
N TYR A 397 -2.08 -25.25 -17.55
CA TYR A 397 -2.66 -24.86 -16.26
C TYR A 397 -2.29 -23.42 -15.88
N ILE A 398 -3.06 -22.84 -14.98
CA ILE A 398 -2.81 -21.54 -14.37
C ILE A 398 -2.63 -21.74 -12.87
N GLU A 399 -1.67 -21.04 -12.29
CA GLU A 399 -1.45 -20.94 -10.85
C GLU A 399 -1.80 -19.53 -10.39
N GLU A 400 -2.55 -19.44 -9.29
CA GLU A 400 -2.87 -18.19 -8.62
C GLU A 400 -2.07 -18.01 -7.33
N PRO A 401 -1.73 -16.76 -6.94
CA PRO A 401 -1.01 -16.48 -5.70
C PRO A 401 -1.90 -16.77 -4.50
N ILE A 402 -1.31 -17.44 -3.51
CA ILE A 402 -1.92 -17.81 -2.25
C ILE A 402 -1.26 -17.06 -1.12
N ILE A 403 -2.06 -16.59 -0.19
CA ILE A 403 -1.63 -15.92 1.03
C ILE A 403 -1.97 -16.75 2.26
N THR A 404 -1.16 -16.57 3.30
CA THR A 404 -1.53 -16.87 4.68
C THR A 404 -2.05 -15.61 5.32
N ALA A 405 -3.32 -15.61 5.72
CA ALA A 405 -3.99 -14.48 6.34
C ALA A 405 -4.21 -14.73 7.82
N GLN A 406 -3.90 -13.75 8.66
CA GLN A 406 -4.15 -13.74 10.11
C GLN A 406 -5.24 -12.71 10.41
N ILE A 407 -6.33 -13.14 11.01
CA ILE A 407 -7.46 -12.29 11.37
C ILE A 407 -7.66 -12.34 12.88
N ILE A 408 -7.47 -11.21 13.55
CA ILE A 408 -7.77 -11.09 14.97
C ILE A 408 -9.12 -10.41 15.14
N THR A 409 -9.99 -11.02 15.95
CA THR A 409 -11.36 -10.55 16.16
C THR A 409 -11.88 -10.92 17.55
N LYS A 410 -13.06 -10.39 17.90
CA LYS A 410 -13.81 -10.86 19.07
C LYS A 410 -14.50 -12.19 18.77
N SER A 411 -14.66 -13.01 19.80
CA SER A 411 -15.28 -14.36 19.72
C SER A 411 -16.68 -14.33 19.09
N ASP A 412 -17.46 -13.27 19.26
CA ASP A 412 -18.81 -13.13 18.72
C ASP A 412 -18.88 -13.12 17.18
N TYR A 413 -17.78 -12.75 16.51
CA TYR A 413 -17.74 -12.57 15.06
C TYR A 413 -17.09 -13.75 14.31
N ILE A 414 -16.59 -14.77 15.03
CA ILE A 414 -15.88 -15.93 14.45
C ILE A 414 -16.70 -16.57 13.31
N GLY A 415 -17.96 -16.89 13.57
CA GLY A 415 -18.81 -17.59 12.58
C GLY A 415 -19.01 -16.80 11.29
N GLY A 416 -19.21 -15.46 11.40
CA GLY A 416 -19.35 -14.58 10.25
C GLY A 416 -18.06 -14.47 9.42
N ILE A 417 -16.92 -14.39 10.09
CA ILE A 417 -15.60 -14.28 9.44
C ILE A 417 -15.21 -15.60 8.77
N ILE A 418 -15.42 -16.74 9.43
CA ILE A 418 -15.18 -18.06 8.82
C ILE A 418 -16.00 -18.21 7.56
N LYS A 419 -17.30 -17.85 7.60
CA LYS A 419 -18.16 -17.89 6.42
C LYS A 419 -17.63 -16.99 5.32
N LEU A 420 -17.24 -15.74 5.62
CA LEU A 420 -16.66 -14.82 4.63
C LEU A 420 -15.44 -15.44 3.97
N CYS A 421 -14.50 -16.00 4.74
CA CYS A 421 -13.28 -16.60 4.21
C CYS A 421 -13.57 -17.85 3.35
N ILE A 422 -14.52 -18.70 3.73
CA ILE A 422 -14.95 -19.86 2.94
C ILE A 422 -15.59 -19.41 1.63
N ASP A 423 -16.46 -18.41 1.65
CA ASP A 423 -17.08 -17.83 0.45
C ASP A 423 -16.03 -17.24 -0.51
N ARG A 424 -14.85 -16.88 0.03
CA ARG A 424 -13.66 -16.43 -0.70
C ARG A 424 -12.67 -17.55 -1.02
N ARG A 425 -13.12 -18.80 -1.07
CA ARG A 425 -12.31 -19.99 -1.38
C ARG A 425 -11.16 -20.24 -0.38
N GLY A 426 -11.26 -19.64 0.82
CA GLY A 426 -10.28 -19.82 1.88
C GLY A 426 -10.48 -21.11 2.66
N SER A 427 -9.39 -21.58 3.24
CA SER A 427 -9.39 -22.69 4.19
C SER A 427 -8.78 -22.25 5.52
N ILE A 428 -9.46 -22.57 6.63
CA ILE A 428 -8.94 -22.30 7.97
C ILE A 428 -7.78 -23.26 8.25
N THR A 429 -6.68 -22.71 8.74
CA THR A 429 -5.47 -23.47 9.10
C THR A 429 -5.28 -23.57 10.60
N ASN A 430 -5.61 -22.51 11.34
CA ASN A 430 -5.48 -22.48 12.80
C ASN A 430 -6.52 -21.53 13.41
N GLN A 431 -6.84 -21.80 14.69
CA GLN A 431 -7.66 -20.93 15.53
C GLN A 431 -7.04 -20.91 16.92
N LEU A 432 -6.61 -19.74 17.38
CA LEU A 432 -5.96 -19.53 18.67
C LEU A 432 -6.72 -18.49 19.48
N TYR A 433 -7.09 -18.82 20.72
CA TYR A 433 -7.67 -17.87 21.66
C TYR A 433 -6.56 -17.08 22.34
N LEU A 434 -6.45 -15.80 22.02
CA LEU A 434 -5.48 -14.87 22.63
C LEU A 434 -5.93 -14.42 24.01
N SER A 435 -7.24 -14.32 24.23
CA SER A 435 -7.87 -14.05 25.52
C SER A 435 -9.28 -14.66 25.53
N LYS A 436 -10.01 -14.47 26.63
CA LYS A 436 -11.38 -14.98 26.77
C LYS A 436 -12.31 -14.49 25.63
N ASP A 437 -12.12 -13.27 25.16
CA ASP A 437 -12.99 -12.63 24.19
C ASP A 437 -12.31 -12.38 22.83
N ARG A 438 -11.01 -12.71 22.67
CA ARG A 438 -10.26 -12.49 21.45
C ARG A 438 -9.68 -13.75 20.86
N VAL A 439 -9.81 -13.86 19.55
CA VAL A 439 -9.39 -15.03 18.78
C VAL A 439 -8.60 -14.57 17.55
N GLU A 440 -7.51 -15.27 17.30
CA GLU A 440 -6.77 -15.24 16.05
C GLU A 440 -7.24 -16.40 15.17
N LEU A 441 -7.60 -16.10 13.95
CA LEU A 441 -7.99 -17.05 12.92
C LEU A 441 -6.95 -16.98 11.79
N SER A 442 -6.31 -18.10 11.52
CA SER A 442 -5.37 -18.21 10.39
C SER A 442 -6.03 -18.92 9.22
N PHE A 443 -5.90 -18.34 8.04
CA PHE A 443 -6.46 -18.87 6.80
C PHE A 443 -5.43 -18.94 5.70
N THR A 444 -5.60 -19.90 4.79
CA THR A 444 -5.01 -19.85 3.47
C THR A 444 -6.06 -19.37 2.48
N LEU A 445 -5.78 -18.27 1.76
CA LEU A 445 -6.71 -17.59 0.85
C LEU A 445 -6.02 -17.27 -0.49
N PRO A 446 -6.72 -17.33 -1.62
CA PRO A 446 -6.22 -16.74 -2.86
C PRO A 446 -6.15 -15.21 -2.76
N LEU A 447 -5.00 -14.63 -3.14
CA LEU A 447 -4.83 -13.18 -3.10
C LEU A 447 -5.87 -12.44 -3.95
N SER A 448 -6.23 -13.02 -5.10
CA SER A 448 -7.26 -12.47 -6.01
C SER A 448 -8.63 -12.27 -5.35
N GLU A 449 -8.93 -12.98 -4.27
CA GLU A 449 -10.21 -12.92 -3.56
C GLU A 449 -10.27 -11.83 -2.48
N ILE A 450 -9.11 -11.31 -2.07
CA ILE A 450 -9.03 -10.27 -1.03
C ILE A 450 -8.80 -8.86 -1.60
N VAL A 451 -8.32 -8.76 -2.84
CA VAL A 451 -7.93 -7.50 -3.48
C VAL A 451 -9.09 -6.48 -3.58
N PHE A 452 -10.34 -6.91 -3.65
CA PHE A 452 -11.47 -6.00 -3.84
C PHE A 452 -12.12 -5.56 -2.52
N ASP A 453 -13.24 -6.16 -2.17
CA ASP A 453 -14.13 -5.72 -1.09
C ASP A 453 -13.99 -6.55 0.21
N PHE A 454 -12.98 -7.41 0.31
CA PHE A 454 -12.81 -8.31 1.44
C PHE A 454 -12.63 -7.56 2.77
N TYR A 455 -11.77 -6.54 2.77
CA TYR A 455 -11.49 -5.75 3.96
C TYR A 455 -12.72 -5.00 4.47
N ASP A 456 -13.48 -4.39 3.56
CA ASP A 456 -14.71 -3.67 3.89
C ASP A 456 -15.77 -4.62 4.47
N LYS A 457 -15.92 -5.81 3.88
CA LYS A 457 -16.82 -6.85 4.40
C LYS A 457 -16.37 -7.37 5.76
N LEU A 458 -15.06 -7.59 5.93
CA LEU A 458 -14.49 -8.01 7.21
C LEU A 458 -14.79 -6.99 8.31
N LYS A 459 -14.56 -5.71 8.04
CA LYS A 459 -14.88 -4.61 8.96
C LYS A 459 -16.38 -4.51 9.24
N SER A 460 -17.21 -4.62 8.22
CA SER A 460 -18.68 -4.58 8.37
C SER A 460 -19.19 -5.73 9.24
N ILE A 461 -18.79 -6.97 8.98
CA ILE A 461 -19.21 -8.17 9.73
C ILE A 461 -18.77 -8.08 11.19
N SER A 462 -17.56 -7.59 11.42
CA SER A 462 -16.98 -7.48 12.76
C SER A 462 -17.29 -6.16 13.47
N ARG A 463 -18.08 -5.27 12.87
CA ARG A 463 -18.35 -3.91 13.37
C ARG A 463 -17.06 -3.12 13.67
N GLY A 464 -16.03 -3.32 12.85
CA GLY A 464 -14.74 -2.68 13.01
C GLY A 464 -13.75 -3.39 13.95
N TYR A 465 -14.16 -4.47 14.63
CA TYR A 465 -13.31 -5.17 15.59
C TYR A 465 -12.32 -6.17 14.98
N ALA A 466 -12.45 -6.54 13.71
CA ALA A 466 -11.49 -7.42 13.06
C ALA A 466 -10.34 -6.64 12.45
N SER A 467 -9.13 -7.12 12.66
CA SER A 467 -7.93 -6.72 11.95
C SER A 467 -7.43 -7.86 11.08
N LEU A 468 -6.83 -7.52 9.94
CA LEU A 468 -6.28 -8.45 8.96
C LEU A 468 -4.82 -8.13 8.73
N ASP A 469 -4.01 -9.17 8.69
CA ASP A 469 -2.67 -9.16 8.14
C ASP A 469 -2.47 -10.36 7.24
N TYR A 470 -1.57 -10.29 6.24
CA TYR A 470 -1.34 -11.40 5.33
C TYR A 470 0.04 -11.38 4.70
N GLU A 471 0.52 -12.58 4.37
CA GLU A 471 1.79 -12.80 3.68
C GLU A 471 1.60 -13.71 2.48
N LEU A 472 2.40 -13.49 1.42
CA LEU A 472 2.40 -14.34 0.24
C LEU A 472 3.05 -15.69 0.58
N SER A 473 2.30 -16.79 0.44
CA SER A 473 2.78 -18.15 0.75
C SER A 473 3.10 -19.00 -0.48
N GLY A 474 2.92 -18.45 -1.68
CA GLY A 474 3.27 -19.15 -2.92
C GLY A 474 2.17 -19.14 -3.96
N PHE A 475 2.18 -20.12 -4.85
CA PHE A 475 1.24 -20.25 -5.96
C PHE A 475 0.61 -21.63 -5.97
N THR A 476 -0.68 -21.70 -6.31
CA THR A 476 -1.42 -22.97 -6.43
C THR A 476 -2.20 -23.06 -7.73
N LYS A 477 -2.34 -24.25 -8.29
CA LYS A 477 -3.11 -24.48 -9.52
C LYS A 477 -4.58 -24.17 -9.30
N SER A 478 -5.16 -23.40 -10.21
CA SER A 478 -6.55 -22.96 -10.13
C SER A 478 -7.21 -22.88 -11.51
N LYS A 479 -8.54 -22.98 -11.50
CA LYS A 479 -9.36 -22.92 -12.72
C LYS A 479 -9.72 -21.48 -13.05
N MET A 480 -8.71 -20.67 -13.41
CA MET A 480 -8.91 -19.28 -13.77
C MET A 480 -9.40 -19.14 -15.21
N VAL A 481 -10.27 -18.16 -15.46
CA VAL A 481 -10.80 -17.82 -16.78
C VAL A 481 -10.80 -16.31 -16.96
N LYS A 482 -10.57 -15.88 -18.21
CA LYS A 482 -10.72 -14.48 -18.61
C LYS A 482 -12.18 -14.21 -18.94
N ILE A 483 -12.72 -13.15 -18.35
CA ILE A 483 -14.01 -12.58 -18.72
C ILE A 483 -13.76 -11.32 -19.55
N ASP A 484 -14.32 -11.28 -20.75
CA ASP A 484 -14.33 -10.10 -21.59
C ASP A 484 -15.70 -9.41 -21.51
N ILE A 485 -15.68 -8.09 -21.43
CA ILE A 485 -16.88 -7.24 -21.53
C ILE A 485 -16.99 -6.69 -22.93
N MET A 486 -18.16 -6.82 -23.52
CA MET A 486 -18.44 -6.30 -24.86
C MET A 486 -19.57 -5.29 -24.82
N LEU A 487 -19.36 -4.17 -25.46
CA LEU A 487 -20.37 -3.14 -25.73
C LEU A 487 -20.71 -3.14 -27.22
N ASN A 488 -21.95 -3.45 -27.54
CA ASN A 488 -22.42 -3.59 -28.95
C ASN A 488 -21.62 -4.59 -29.79
N GLY A 489 -20.95 -5.56 -29.16
CA GLY A 489 -20.13 -6.57 -29.80
C GLY A 489 -18.63 -6.22 -29.89
N GLU A 490 -18.24 -5.02 -29.49
CA GLU A 490 -16.84 -4.61 -29.39
C GLU A 490 -16.31 -4.89 -27.97
N ARG A 491 -15.13 -5.49 -27.85
CA ARG A 491 -14.50 -5.78 -26.57
C ARG A 491 -13.95 -4.49 -25.94
N VAL A 492 -14.17 -4.34 -24.65
CA VAL A 492 -13.60 -3.28 -23.83
C VAL A 492 -12.58 -3.94 -22.90
N ASP A 493 -11.34 -3.97 -23.34
CA ASP A 493 -10.21 -4.64 -22.66
C ASP A 493 -9.97 -4.12 -21.24
N ALA A 494 -10.14 -2.82 -21.03
CA ALA A 494 -10.02 -2.18 -19.72
C ALA A 494 -11.02 -2.67 -18.66
N LEU A 495 -12.13 -3.31 -19.08
CA LEU A 495 -13.15 -3.92 -18.22
C LEU A 495 -13.03 -5.44 -18.13
N SER A 496 -12.02 -6.03 -18.79
CA SER A 496 -11.76 -7.47 -18.72
C SER A 496 -11.12 -7.83 -17.37
N ALA A 497 -11.39 -9.04 -16.88
CA ALA A 497 -10.83 -9.54 -15.62
C ALA A 497 -10.49 -11.04 -15.71
N ILE A 498 -9.54 -11.49 -14.89
CA ILE A 498 -9.23 -12.90 -14.67
C ILE A 498 -9.86 -13.30 -13.35
N VAL A 499 -10.79 -14.24 -13.38
CA VAL A 499 -11.56 -14.69 -12.21
C VAL A 499 -11.63 -16.21 -12.15
N HIS A 500 -11.96 -16.76 -10.98
CA HIS A 500 -12.19 -18.19 -10.83
C HIS A 500 -13.45 -18.62 -11.62
N ARG A 501 -13.38 -19.76 -12.31
CA ARG A 501 -14.43 -20.24 -13.22
C ARG A 501 -15.81 -20.35 -12.57
N GLU A 502 -15.87 -20.76 -11.32
CA GLU A 502 -17.13 -20.91 -10.58
C GLU A 502 -17.82 -19.57 -10.30
N LYS A 503 -17.04 -18.49 -10.11
CA LYS A 503 -17.56 -17.14 -9.86
C LYS A 503 -17.78 -16.32 -11.14
N ALA A 504 -17.32 -16.80 -12.27
CA ALA A 504 -17.29 -16.05 -13.53
C ALA A 504 -18.68 -15.57 -13.98
N TYR A 505 -19.71 -16.42 -13.82
CA TYR A 505 -21.09 -16.06 -14.20
C TYR A 505 -21.64 -14.92 -13.32
N ASP A 506 -21.53 -15.07 -12.01
CA ASP A 506 -22.08 -14.09 -11.06
C ASP A 506 -21.35 -12.74 -11.17
N TRP A 507 -20.03 -12.77 -11.28
CA TRP A 507 -19.22 -11.58 -11.51
C TRP A 507 -19.60 -10.87 -12.80
N GLY A 508 -19.63 -11.59 -13.93
CA GLY A 508 -20.00 -11.03 -15.24
C GLY A 508 -21.42 -10.46 -15.27
N LYS A 509 -22.38 -11.11 -14.58
CA LYS A 509 -23.76 -10.63 -14.46
C LYS A 509 -23.84 -9.34 -13.63
N LYS A 510 -23.22 -9.31 -12.45
CA LYS A 510 -23.18 -8.12 -11.58
C LYS A 510 -22.55 -6.92 -12.32
N LEU A 511 -21.46 -7.14 -13.03
CA LEU A 511 -20.81 -6.10 -13.82
C LEU A 511 -21.72 -5.58 -14.94
N CYS A 512 -22.37 -6.46 -15.70
CA CYS A 512 -23.31 -6.04 -16.76
C CYS A 512 -24.47 -5.20 -16.19
N VAL A 513 -25.01 -5.57 -15.04
CA VAL A 513 -26.08 -4.82 -14.37
C VAL A 513 -25.58 -3.45 -13.93
N LYS A 514 -24.38 -3.37 -13.32
CA LYS A 514 -23.79 -2.12 -12.86
C LYS A 514 -23.48 -1.17 -14.01
N LEU A 515 -22.89 -1.69 -15.09
CA LEU A 515 -22.64 -0.90 -16.30
C LEU A 515 -23.93 -0.38 -16.94
N LYS A 516 -25.03 -1.14 -16.89
CA LYS A 516 -26.34 -0.67 -17.38
C LYS A 516 -26.89 0.51 -16.58
N GLU A 517 -26.61 0.59 -15.28
CA GLU A 517 -27.01 1.72 -14.43
C GLU A 517 -26.19 2.98 -14.75
N LEU A 518 -24.90 2.83 -15.03
CA LEU A 518 -23.95 3.93 -15.20
C LEU A 518 -23.85 4.46 -16.63
N LEU A 519 -24.04 3.58 -17.63
CA LEU A 519 -23.96 4.01 -19.02
C LEU A 519 -25.14 4.92 -19.37
N PRO A 520 -24.92 6.14 -19.87
CA PRO A 520 -25.98 7.04 -20.24
C PRO A 520 -26.75 6.50 -21.45
N ARG A 521 -28.09 6.73 -21.47
CA ARG A 521 -28.91 6.36 -22.62
C ARG A 521 -28.50 7.18 -23.82
N GLN A 522 -28.16 6.50 -24.91
CA GLN A 522 -27.81 7.10 -26.19
C GLN A 522 -28.96 7.01 -27.19
N MET A 523 -28.78 7.57 -28.38
CA MET A 523 -29.79 7.53 -29.45
C MET A 523 -30.00 6.11 -30.03
N PHE A 524 -29.13 5.18 -29.68
CA PHE A 524 -29.20 3.76 -30.05
C PHE A 524 -29.17 2.87 -28.79
N GLU A 525 -29.51 1.64 -28.95
CA GLU A 525 -29.51 0.61 -27.90
C GLU A 525 -28.07 0.12 -27.69
N ILE A 526 -27.61 0.07 -26.41
CA ILE A 526 -26.31 -0.47 -26.06
C ILE A 526 -26.51 -1.87 -25.49
N ALA A 527 -25.98 -2.88 -26.16
CA ALA A 527 -25.92 -4.24 -25.66
C ALA A 527 -24.64 -4.42 -24.84
N ILE A 528 -24.78 -4.71 -23.57
CA ILE A 528 -23.68 -5.01 -22.63
C ILE A 528 -23.64 -6.53 -22.50
N GLN A 529 -22.51 -7.16 -22.77
CA GLN A 529 -22.35 -8.60 -22.73
C GLN A 529 -21.06 -8.97 -22.00
N SER A 530 -21.13 -10.00 -21.16
CA SER A 530 -19.93 -10.64 -20.62
C SER A 530 -19.74 -12.01 -21.28
N SER A 531 -18.49 -12.35 -21.61
CA SER A 531 -18.16 -13.60 -22.29
C SER A 531 -16.88 -14.26 -21.74
N ILE A 532 -16.80 -15.58 -21.88
CA ILE A 532 -15.60 -16.36 -21.68
C ILE A 532 -15.20 -16.92 -23.04
N GLY A 533 -14.10 -16.42 -23.62
CA GLY A 533 -13.75 -16.70 -25.00
C GLY A 533 -14.87 -16.26 -25.95
N THR A 534 -15.43 -17.19 -26.71
CA THR A 534 -16.55 -16.94 -27.65
C THR A 534 -17.95 -17.08 -27.02
N ARG A 535 -18.05 -17.63 -25.81
CA ARG A 535 -19.32 -17.91 -25.15
C ARG A 535 -19.80 -16.73 -24.32
N ILE A 536 -20.95 -16.16 -24.70
CA ILE A 536 -21.63 -15.13 -23.89
C ILE A 536 -22.27 -15.80 -22.68
N ILE A 537 -21.93 -15.29 -21.47
CA ILE A 537 -22.44 -15.80 -20.19
C ILE A 537 -23.53 -14.91 -19.58
N SER A 538 -23.50 -13.59 -19.85
CA SER A 538 -24.53 -12.65 -19.39
C SER A 538 -24.76 -11.55 -20.41
N ARG A 539 -25.97 -10.98 -20.42
CA ARG A 539 -26.34 -9.88 -21.30
C ARG A 539 -27.33 -8.95 -20.62
N GLU A 540 -27.03 -7.66 -20.69
CA GLU A 540 -27.92 -6.57 -20.30
C GLU A 540 -28.04 -5.56 -21.45
N THR A 541 -29.04 -4.68 -21.37
CA THR A 541 -29.31 -3.72 -22.44
C THR A 541 -29.70 -2.35 -21.88
N VAL A 542 -28.99 -1.31 -22.31
CA VAL A 542 -29.39 0.09 -22.11
C VAL A 542 -30.29 0.51 -23.24
N ARG A 543 -31.55 0.84 -22.95
CA ARG A 543 -32.55 1.22 -23.95
C ARG A 543 -32.20 2.57 -24.58
N ALA A 544 -32.36 2.68 -25.90
CA ALA A 544 -32.17 3.94 -26.62
C ALA A 544 -33.12 5.04 -26.15
N LEU A 545 -32.64 6.30 -26.19
CA LEU A 545 -33.49 7.47 -26.05
C LEU A 545 -34.60 7.43 -27.13
N ARG A 546 -35.83 7.55 -26.71
CA ARG A 546 -37.01 7.58 -27.61
C ARG A 546 -37.47 9.02 -27.79
N LYS A 547 -37.29 9.54 -29.00
CA LYS A 547 -38.02 10.74 -29.43
C LYS A 547 -39.42 10.28 -29.90
N ASN A 548 -40.46 10.88 -29.35
CA ASN A 548 -41.84 10.55 -29.79
C ASN A 548 -42.07 11.18 -31.16
N VAL A 549 -41.70 10.44 -32.22
CA VAL A 549 -41.85 10.87 -33.62
C VAL A 549 -43.30 10.87 -34.09
N THR A 550 -44.21 10.25 -33.30
CA THR A 550 -45.62 10.16 -33.63
C THR A 550 -46.47 11.20 -32.90
N ALA A 551 -45.90 12.01 -31.99
CA ALA A 551 -46.60 13.04 -31.20
C ALA A 551 -47.32 14.09 -32.07
N LYS A 552 -46.79 14.38 -33.27
CA LYS A 552 -47.37 15.34 -34.22
C LYS A 552 -48.33 14.68 -35.25
N CYS A 553 -48.63 13.37 -35.11
CA CYS A 553 -49.56 12.70 -36.01
C CYS A 553 -50.98 12.80 -35.44
N TYR A 554 -51.71 13.81 -35.80
CA TYR A 554 -53.11 13.97 -35.50
C TYR A 554 -53.95 13.01 -36.38
N GLY A 555 -54.92 12.30 -35.76
CA GLY A 555 -55.81 11.39 -36.46
C GLY A 555 -55.28 9.95 -36.69
N GLY A 556 -56.16 9.05 -37.09
CA GLY A 556 -55.93 7.61 -37.19
C GLY A 556 -55.05 7.08 -38.33
N ASP A 557 -54.15 7.87 -38.91
CA ASP A 557 -53.26 7.41 -39.97
C ASP A 557 -52.19 6.43 -39.45
N ILE A 558 -52.60 5.17 -39.38
CA ILE A 558 -51.77 4.05 -38.92
C ILE A 558 -50.58 3.85 -39.87
N THR A 559 -50.76 4.06 -41.17
CA THR A 559 -49.71 3.87 -42.19
C THR A 559 -48.58 4.86 -42.02
N ARG A 560 -48.90 6.13 -41.77
CA ARG A 560 -47.92 7.19 -41.52
C ARG A 560 -47.16 7.00 -40.21
N LYS A 561 -47.86 6.58 -39.15
CA LYS A 561 -47.23 6.23 -37.84
C LYS A 561 -46.24 5.10 -38.03
N ARG A 562 -46.61 4.03 -38.76
CA ARG A 562 -45.75 2.87 -39.04
C ARG A 562 -44.52 3.25 -39.86
N LYS A 563 -44.66 4.05 -40.92
CA LYS A 563 -43.52 4.55 -41.71
C LYS A 563 -42.55 5.41 -40.89
N LEU A 564 -43.03 6.29 -40.01
CA LEU A 564 -42.21 7.08 -39.13
C LEU A 564 -41.45 6.21 -38.10
N LEU A 565 -42.07 5.22 -37.52
CA LEU A 565 -41.43 4.26 -36.61
C LEU A 565 -40.39 3.40 -37.33
N GLU A 566 -40.66 2.94 -38.55
CA GLU A 566 -39.69 2.21 -39.37
C GLU A 566 -38.48 3.07 -39.77
N LYS A 567 -38.70 4.35 -40.14
CA LYS A 567 -37.64 5.29 -40.42
C LYS A 567 -36.77 5.57 -39.20
N GLN A 568 -37.39 5.71 -38.02
CA GLN A 568 -36.69 5.85 -36.75
C GLN A 568 -35.87 4.59 -36.42
N LYS A 569 -36.41 3.39 -36.64
CA LYS A 569 -35.72 2.12 -36.43
C LYS A 569 -34.50 1.97 -37.35
N LYS A 570 -34.66 2.31 -38.64
CA LYS A 570 -33.55 2.31 -39.61
C LYS A 570 -32.46 3.35 -39.25
N GLY A 571 -32.86 4.56 -38.83
CA GLY A 571 -31.93 5.60 -38.37
C GLY A 571 -31.14 5.18 -37.18
N LYS A 572 -31.77 4.57 -36.16
CA LYS A 572 -31.09 4.02 -34.97
C LYS A 572 -30.12 2.89 -35.32
N LYS A 573 -30.49 2.00 -36.24
CA LYS A 573 -29.59 0.92 -36.71
C LYS A 573 -28.36 1.47 -37.40
N ARG A 574 -28.49 2.55 -38.18
CA ARG A 574 -27.37 3.25 -38.85
C ARG A 574 -26.48 3.97 -37.85
N MET A 575 -27.07 4.65 -36.85
CA MET A 575 -26.31 5.32 -35.79
C MET A 575 -25.50 4.32 -34.95
N ARG A 576 -26.06 3.13 -34.67
CA ARG A 576 -25.36 2.04 -33.97
C ARG A 576 -24.12 1.54 -34.73
N GLN A 577 -24.11 1.61 -36.06
CA GLN A 577 -23.00 1.17 -36.91
C GLN A 577 -21.87 2.21 -37.00
N VAL A 578 -22.13 3.46 -36.64
CA VAL A 578 -21.19 4.58 -36.77
C VAL A 578 -20.77 5.16 -35.42
N GLY A 579 -21.54 4.93 -34.35
CA GLY A 579 -21.30 5.55 -33.05
C GLY A 579 -20.52 4.64 -32.11
N ASN A 580 -19.38 5.11 -31.64
CA ASN A 580 -18.68 4.52 -30.49
C ASN A 580 -19.50 4.77 -29.24
N VAL A 581 -19.47 3.81 -28.31
CA VAL A 581 -20.12 3.96 -27.00
C VAL A 581 -19.16 4.74 -26.11
N GLU A 582 -19.54 5.94 -25.69
CA GLU A 582 -18.81 6.69 -24.68
C GLU A 582 -19.00 6.01 -23.33
N ILE A 583 -17.91 5.62 -22.70
CA ILE A 583 -17.88 5.00 -21.38
C ILE A 583 -17.44 6.08 -20.39
N PRO A 584 -18.31 6.51 -19.46
CA PRO A 584 -17.92 7.49 -18.45
C PRO A 584 -16.86 6.91 -17.50
N GLN A 585 -16.00 7.75 -16.96
CA GLN A 585 -14.95 7.36 -15.99
C GLN A 585 -15.53 6.60 -14.80
N GLU A 586 -16.71 7.00 -14.33
CA GLU A 586 -17.44 6.34 -13.24
C GLU A 586 -17.74 4.87 -13.52
N ALA A 587 -17.87 4.46 -14.79
CA ALA A 587 -18.10 3.06 -15.16
C ALA A 587 -16.85 2.20 -14.92
N PHE A 588 -15.64 2.73 -15.09
CA PHE A 588 -14.40 2.04 -14.78
C PHE A 588 -14.21 1.94 -13.26
N MET A 589 -14.47 3.03 -12.53
CA MET A 589 -14.42 3.06 -11.06
C MET A 589 -15.44 2.13 -10.40
N ALA A 590 -16.61 1.96 -11.03
CA ALA A 590 -17.67 1.10 -10.49
C ALA A 590 -17.32 -0.39 -10.53
N VAL A 591 -16.43 -0.80 -11.43
CA VAL A 591 -15.93 -2.18 -11.48
C VAL A 591 -15.15 -2.52 -10.20
N LEU A 592 -14.42 -1.54 -9.65
CA LEU A 592 -13.67 -1.67 -8.39
C LEU A 592 -14.61 -1.88 -7.18
N LYS A 593 -15.87 -1.44 -7.28
CA LYS A 593 -16.88 -1.50 -6.21
C LYS A 593 -17.91 -2.63 -6.42
N ILE A 594 -17.62 -3.58 -7.32
CA ILE A 594 -18.51 -4.75 -7.48
C ILE A 594 -18.28 -5.68 -6.28
N GLU A 595 -19.32 -5.85 -5.49
CA GLU A 595 -19.35 -6.86 -4.43
C GLU A 595 -19.20 -8.26 -5.05
N GLN A 596 -18.10 -8.92 -4.74
CA GLN A 596 -17.85 -10.30 -5.16
C GLN A 596 -18.57 -11.30 -4.25
#